data_9f51b089d289dd2ffe42108a06d36dbc
#
_entry.id   9f51b089d289dd2ffe42108a06d36dbc
#
_cell.length_a   1.000
_cell.length_b   1.000
_cell.length_c   1.000
_cell.angle_alpha   90.00
_cell.angle_beta   90.00
_cell.angle_gamma   90.00
#
_symmetry.space_group_name_H-M   'P 1'
#
loop_
_entity.id
_entity.type
_entity.pdbx_description
1 polymer ?
#
loop_
_entity_poly.entity_id
_entity_poly.type
_entity_poly.pdbx_seq_one_letter_code
_entity_poly.pdbx_strand_id
1 'polypeptide(L)'
;DDVSMMGACSGGITSAAYFATLGSATQAKIKNMVLAVCLLDPTSADESAFGCLATPETMRAAQQSSKLRGVVDGQDLARMFAWMRPNDLIWNYWVNNYLLGNQPPAFDILYWNADTTRLPARLHSDYIDLYFTNPFVNAGKLTLNGLTIDMSKVKADTYVVAGVTDH
;
A
#
# COMPACT_ATOMS: atom_id res chain seq x y z
N ASP A 1 16.51 -17.20 18.42
CA ASP A 1 16.06 -17.67 17.09
C ASP A 1 16.06 -16.46 16.15
N ASP A 2 16.58 -16.67 14.94
CA ASP A 2 16.63 -15.65 13.90
C ASP A 2 15.32 -15.65 13.10
N VAL A 3 14.83 -14.47 12.74
CA VAL A 3 13.58 -14.28 11.99
C VAL A 3 13.90 -13.58 10.69
N SER A 4 13.27 -14.01 9.60
CA SER A 4 13.20 -13.25 8.35
C SER A 4 11.80 -12.67 8.22
N MET A 5 11.71 -11.41 7.82
CA MET A 5 10.44 -10.69 7.65
C MET A 5 10.21 -10.40 6.17
N MET A 6 9.01 -10.68 5.69
CA MET A 6 8.61 -10.36 4.33
C MET A 6 7.32 -9.53 4.34
N GLY A 7 7.29 -8.48 3.55
CA GLY A 7 6.11 -7.67 3.33
C GLY A 7 5.91 -7.35 1.85
N ALA A 8 4.67 -7.46 1.39
CA ALA A 8 4.29 -7.12 0.03
C ALA A 8 3.29 -5.96 0.01
N CYS A 9 3.41 -5.05 -0.96
CA CYS A 9 2.52 -3.90 -1.15
C CYS A 9 2.35 -3.10 0.17
N SER A 10 1.13 -2.84 0.62
CA SER A 10 0.84 -2.17 1.91
C SER A 10 1.40 -2.94 3.11
N GLY A 11 1.48 -4.27 3.03
CA GLY A 11 2.15 -5.10 4.03
C GLY A 11 3.66 -4.81 4.13
N GLY A 12 4.30 -4.50 3.00
CA GLY A 12 5.70 -4.06 2.98
C GLY A 12 5.89 -2.69 3.62
N ILE A 13 5.00 -1.74 3.34
CA ILE A 13 5.01 -0.41 3.99
C ILE A 13 4.86 -0.56 5.50
N THR A 14 3.90 -1.36 5.95
CA THR A 14 3.66 -1.64 7.38
C THR A 14 4.88 -2.31 8.03
N SER A 15 5.47 -3.30 7.35
CA SER A 15 6.66 -4.01 7.84
C SER A 15 7.86 -3.08 7.97
N ALA A 16 8.10 -2.22 6.98
CA ALA A 16 9.18 -1.23 7.02
C ALA A 16 8.96 -0.21 8.15
N ALA A 17 7.74 0.31 8.29
CA ALA A 17 7.39 1.24 9.37
C ALA A 17 7.60 0.60 10.75
N TYR A 18 7.10 -0.63 10.94
CA TYR A 18 7.30 -1.37 12.18
C TYR A 18 8.78 -1.58 12.48
N PHE A 19 9.54 -2.05 11.50
CA PHE A 19 10.96 -2.34 11.67
C PHE A 19 11.78 -1.09 12.04
N ALA A 20 11.47 0.04 11.40
CA ALA A 20 12.13 1.33 11.67
C ALA A 20 11.85 1.88 13.09
N THR A 21 10.82 1.38 13.77
CA THR A 21 10.49 1.78 15.15
C THR A 21 11.06 0.85 16.21
N LEU A 22 11.63 -0.30 15.83
CA LEU A 22 12.14 -1.28 16.79
C LEU A 22 13.43 -0.82 17.46
N GLY A 23 13.55 -1.12 18.74
CA GLY A 23 14.82 -0.99 19.46
C GLY A 23 15.87 -2.02 19.01
N SER A 24 17.14 -1.69 19.19
CA SER A 24 18.29 -2.48 18.70
C SER A 24 18.26 -3.96 19.10
N ALA A 25 17.82 -4.26 20.31
CA ALA A 25 17.74 -5.64 20.81
C ALA A 25 16.71 -6.50 20.06
N THR A 26 15.59 -5.90 19.63
CA THR A 26 14.57 -6.59 18.85
C THR A 26 14.97 -6.66 17.39
N GLN A 27 15.55 -5.59 16.84
CA GLN A 27 16.10 -5.59 15.49
C GLN A 27 17.15 -6.67 15.28
N ALA A 28 18.01 -6.92 16.25
CA ALA A 28 19.05 -7.95 16.17
C ALA A 28 18.52 -9.38 15.93
N LYS A 29 17.25 -9.63 16.23
CA LYS A 29 16.59 -10.92 15.95
C LYS A 29 16.09 -11.04 14.53
N ILE A 30 15.94 -9.92 13.81
CA ILE A 30 15.50 -9.92 12.40
C ILE A 30 16.75 -9.84 11.54
N LYS A 31 17.06 -10.92 10.83
CA LYS A 31 18.26 -11.03 10.02
C LYS A 31 18.04 -10.49 8.61
N ASN A 32 16.90 -10.82 8.03
CA ASN A 32 16.60 -10.45 6.65
C ASN A 32 15.22 -9.79 6.57
N MET A 33 15.11 -8.82 5.68
CA MET A 33 13.88 -8.17 5.32
C MET A 33 13.67 -8.25 3.81
N VAL A 34 12.52 -8.76 3.37
CA VAL A 34 12.12 -8.78 1.97
C VAL A 34 10.96 -7.82 1.77
N LEU A 35 11.12 -6.86 0.87
CA LEU A 35 10.12 -5.88 0.50
C LEU A 35 9.74 -6.08 -0.97
N ALA A 36 8.51 -6.49 -1.22
CA ALA A 36 8.03 -6.76 -2.56
C ALA A 36 6.95 -5.75 -2.96
N VAL A 37 7.17 -5.04 -4.06
CA VAL A 37 6.23 -4.08 -4.67
C VAL A 37 5.65 -3.08 -3.67
N CYS A 38 6.51 -2.46 -2.88
CA CYS A 38 6.14 -1.50 -1.82
C CYS A 38 6.52 -0.08 -2.21
N LEU A 39 5.60 0.85 -2.09
CA LEU A 39 5.88 2.28 -2.26
C LEU A 39 6.43 2.84 -0.93
N LEU A 40 7.75 2.96 -0.82
CA LEU A 40 8.42 3.55 0.35
C LEU A 40 8.86 4.99 0.12
N ASP A 41 9.10 5.37 -1.13
CA ASP A 41 9.43 6.75 -1.53
C ASP A 41 8.47 7.23 -2.61
N PRO A 42 7.47 8.06 -2.27
CA PRO A 42 6.50 8.58 -3.23
C PRO A 42 7.00 9.78 -4.04
N THR A 43 8.28 10.16 -3.96
CA THR A 43 8.79 11.38 -4.59
C THR A 43 8.54 11.44 -6.10
N SER A 44 8.57 10.31 -6.79
CA SER A 44 8.27 10.22 -8.22
C SER A 44 6.86 9.73 -8.53
N ALA A 45 5.98 9.62 -7.53
CA ALA A 45 4.64 9.09 -7.72
C ALA A 45 3.72 10.01 -8.55
N ASP A 46 4.04 11.31 -8.61
CA ASP A 46 3.25 12.31 -9.37
C ASP A 46 3.14 11.97 -10.86
N GLU A 47 4.10 11.21 -11.41
CA GLU A 47 4.09 10.75 -12.78
C GLU A 47 3.22 9.49 -12.99
N SER A 48 2.73 8.89 -11.92
CA SER A 48 1.90 7.67 -11.97
C SER A 48 0.41 7.99 -12.01
N ALA A 49 -0.39 6.99 -12.44
CA ALA A 49 -1.85 7.09 -12.38
C ALA A 49 -2.36 7.31 -10.95
N PHE A 50 -1.68 6.75 -9.95
CA PHE A 50 -1.99 6.97 -8.54
C PHE A 50 -1.71 8.43 -8.14
N GLY A 51 -0.56 8.99 -8.50
CA GLY A 51 -0.19 10.37 -8.18
C GLY A 51 -1.18 11.40 -8.72
N CYS A 52 -1.71 11.18 -9.93
CA CYS A 52 -2.76 12.04 -10.50
C CYS A 52 -4.03 12.09 -9.62
N LEU A 53 -4.33 11.04 -8.89
CA LEU A 53 -5.49 10.93 -8.00
C LEU A 53 -5.17 11.31 -6.56
N ALA A 54 -3.92 11.18 -6.14
CA ALA A 54 -3.44 11.37 -4.77
C ALA A 54 -3.08 12.83 -4.45
N THR A 55 -3.95 13.78 -4.83
CA THR A 55 -3.73 15.17 -4.46
C THR A 55 -4.01 15.40 -2.96
N PRO A 56 -3.41 16.42 -2.33
CA PRO A 56 -3.68 16.75 -0.93
C PRO A 56 -5.17 16.92 -0.63
N GLU A 57 -5.94 17.51 -1.55
CA GLU A 57 -7.37 17.73 -1.41
C GLU A 57 -8.16 16.43 -1.43
N THR A 58 -7.91 15.57 -2.42
CA THR A 58 -8.60 14.27 -2.55
C THR A 58 -8.30 13.36 -1.36
N MET A 59 -7.05 13.36 -0.90
CA MET A 59 -6.64 12.54 0.24
C MET A 59 -7.21 13.04 1.57
N ARG A 60 -7.29 14.36 1.78
CA ARG A 60 -7.99 14.92 2.96
C ARG A 60 -9.47 14.59 2.95
N ALA A 61 -10.13 14.68 1.78
CA ALA A 61 -11.54 14.29 1.65
C ALA A 61 -11.75 12.80 1.95
N ALA A 62 -10.85 11.94 1.46
CA ALA A 62 -10.85 10.50 1.76
C ALA A 62 -10.65 10.22 3.26
N GLN A 63 -9.71 10.91 3.93
CA GLN A 63 -9.53 10.81 5.38
C GLN A 63 -10.79 11.24 6.16
N GLN A 64 -11.42 12.34 5.78
CA GLN A 64 -12.65 12.80 6.42
C GLN A 64 -13.79 11.79 6.23
N SER A 65 -13.96 11.28 5.01
CA SER A 65 -14.98 10.27 4.72
C SER A 65 -14.77 8.99 5.54
N SER A 66 -13.55 8.47 5.60
CA SER A 66 -13.25 7.28 6.39
C SER A 66 -13.42 7.50 7.90
N LYS A 67 -13.06 8.68 8.41
CA LYS A 67 -13.28 9.04 9.81
C LYS A 67 -14.76 9.07 10.19
N LEU A 68 -15.63 9.58 9.32
CA LEU A 68 -17.07 9.62 9.54
C LEU A 68 -17.71 8.22 9.52
N ARG A 69 -17.22 7.33 8.64
CA ARG A 69 -17.71 5.94 8.53
C ARG A 69 -17.05 4.98 9.52
N GLY A 70 -15.91 5.34 10.09
CA GLY A 70 -15.07 4.48 10.92
C GLY A 70 -14.19 3.50 10.12
N VAL A 71 -14.48 3.31 8.84
CA VAL A 71 -13.77 2.38 7.94
C VAL A 71 -13.73 2.92 6.51
N VAL A 72 -12.80 2.38 5.71
CA VAL A 72 -12.88 2.36 4.23
C VAL A 72 -13.42 1.00 3.82
N ASP A 73 -14.45 0.99 2.99
CA ASP A 73 -15.00 -0.27 2.48
C ASP A 73 -14.05 -0.89 1.46
N GLY A 74 -13.94 -2.21 1.48
CA GLY A 74 -13.08 -2.93 0.54
C GLY A 74 -13.50 -2.74 -0.92
N GLN A 75 -14.79 -2.53 -1.18
CA GLN A 75 -15.26 -2.23 -2.54
C GLN A 75 -14.80 -0.85 -3.02
N ASP A 76 -14.70 0.15 -2.13
CA ASP A 76 -14.17 1.46 -2.49
C ASP A 76 -12.69 1.37 -2.87
N LEU A 77 -11.91 0.56 -2.15
CA LEU A 77 -10.52 0.26 -2.50
C LEU A 77 -10.42 -0.49 -3.84
N ALA A 78 -11.26 -1.50 -4.06
CA ALA A 78 -11.28 -2.24 -5.33
C ALA A 78 -11.61 -1.34 -6.53
N ARG A 79 -12.53 -0.40 -6.37
CA ARG A 79 -12.83 0.61 -7.41
C ARG A 79 -11.63 1.51 -7.69
N MET A 80 -10.93 1.97 -6.65
CA MET A 80 -9.72 2.76 -6.81
C MET A 80 -8.67 2.00 -7.63
N PHE A 81 -8.39 0.73 -7.30
CA PHE A 81 -7.47 -0.09 -8.06
C PHE A 81 -7.92 -0.32 -9.50
N ALA A 82 -9.23 -0.50 -9.74
CA ALA A 82 -9.75 -0.65 -11.10
C ALA A 82 -9.52 0.61 -11.95
N TRP A 83 -9.63 1.81 -11.35
CA TRP A 83 -9.34 3.07 -12.04
C TRP A 83 -7.86 3.31 -12.30
N MET A 84 -6.97 2.71 -11.53
CA MET A 84 -5.53 2.77 -11.80
C MET A 84 -5.14 1.96 -13.04
N ARG A 85 -5.89 0.89 -13.37
CA ARG A 85 -5.68 0.05 -14.56
C ARG A 85 -6.98 -0.19 -15.33
N PRO A 86 -7.61 0.86 -15.86
CA PRO A 86 -8.94 0.77 -16.44
C PRO A 86 -8.99 -0.12 -17.69
N ASN A 87 -7.93 -0.16 -18.48
CA ASN A 87 -7.89 -1.00 -19.68
C ASN A 87 -7.94 -2.49 -19.33
N ASP A 88 -7.25 -2.91 -18.29
CA ASP A 88 -7.19 -4.30 -17.87
C ASP A 88 -8.40 -4.72 -17.04
N LEU A 89 -8.86 -3.85 -16.12
CA LEU A 89 -9.82 -4.19 -15.08
C LEU A 89 -11.24 -3.72 -15.35
N ILE A 90 -11.46 -2.84 -16.35
CA ILE A 90 -12.77 -2.33 -16.73
C ILE A 90 -13.03 -2.61 -18.22
N TRP A 91 -12.26 -1.98 -19.11
CA TRP A 91 -12.57 -1.97 -20.54
C TRP A 91 -12.38 -3.33 -21.21
N ASN A 92 -11.41 -4.12 -20.76
CA ASN A 92 -11.22 -5.49 -21.26
C ASN A 92 -12.46 -6.36 -21.02
N TYR A 93 -13.03 -6.30 -19.81
CA TYR A 93 -14.27 -7.02 -19.48
C TYR A 93 -15.48 -6.46 -20.25
N TRP A 94 -15.56 -5.16 -20.42
CA TRP A 94 -16.60 -4.53 -21.21
C TRP A 94 -16.59 -5.04 -22.65
N VAL A 95 -15.43 -5.05 -23.30
CA VAL A 95 -15.29 -5.52 -24.68
C VAL A 95 -15.58 -7.02 -24.76
N ASN A 96 -14.90 -7.84 -23.96
CA ASN A 96 -14.99 -9.28 -24.10
C ASN A 96 -16.36 -9.84 -23.68
N ASN A 97 -16.89 -9.39 -22.54
CA ASN A 97 -18.08 -10.02 -21.98
C ASN A 97 -19.37 -9.33 -22.47
N TYR A 98 -19.38 -7.99 -22.56
CA TYR A 98 -20.58 -7.28 -22.97
C TYR A 98 -20.69 -7.14 -24.49
N LEU A 99 -19.66 -6.64 -25.17
CA LEU A 99 -19.73 -6.40 -26.62
C LEU A 99 -19.59 -7.68 -27.44
N LEU A 100 -18.69 -8.57 -27.09
CA LEU A 100 -18.45 -9.83 -27.80
C LEU A 100 -19.29 -10.99 -27.28
N GLY A 101 -19.96 -10.85 -26.13
CA GLY A 101 -20.81 -11.88 -25.54
C GLY A 101 -20.06 -13.11 -25.01
N ASN A 102 -18.76 -13.02 -24.82
CA ASN A 102 -17.97 -14.10 -24.27
C ASN A 102 -18.31 -14.32 -22.77
N GLN A 103 -18.29 -15.57 -22.34
CA GLN A 103 -18.45 -15.87 -20.91
C GLN A 103 -17.23 -15.35 -20.13
N PRO A 104 -17.42 -14.77 -18.92
CA PRO A 104 -16.30 -14.46 -18.04
C PRO A 104 -15.45 -15.70 -17.80
N PRO A 105 -14.12 -15.59 -17.75
CA PRO A 105 -13.26 -16.73 -17.45
C PRO A 105 -13.60 -17.30 -16.08
N ALA A 106 -13.77 -18.62 -16.00
CA ALA A 106 -13.95 -19.32 -14.74
C ALA A 106 -12.59 -19.42 -14.04
N PHE A 107 -12.33 -18.46 -13.15
CA PHE A 107 -11.06 -18.31 -12.46
C PHE A 107 -11.32 -18.06 -10.98
N ASP A 108 -11.05 -19.05 -10.15
CA ASP A 108 -11.39 -19.05 -8.72
C ASP A 108 -10.73 -17.94 -7.90
N ILE A 109 -9.55 -17.46 -8.32
CA ILE A 109 -8.89 -16.32 -7.70
C ILE A 109 -9.73 -15.02 -7.79
N LEU A 110 -10.62 -14.91 -8.78
CA LEU A 110 -11.54 -13.77 -8.89
C LEU A 110 -12.53 -13.76 -7.73
N TYR A 111 -12.97 -14.93 -7.27
CA TYR A 111 -13.83 -15.06 -6.11
C TYR A 111 -13.11 -14.62 -4.83
N TRP A 112 -11.87 -15.07 -4.63
CA TRP A 112 -11.04 -14.64 -3.51
C TRP A 112 -10.78 -13.13 -3.55
N ASN A 113 -10.48 -12.57 -4.72
CA ASN A 113 -10.23 -11.13 -4.88
C ASN A 113 -11.49 -10.28 -4.64
N ALA A 114 -12.69 -10.84 -4.87
CA ALA A 114 -13.96 -10.17 -4.58
C ALA A 114 -14.33 -10.16 -3.09
N ASP A 115 -13.71 -11.03 -2.28
CA ASP A 115 -13.87 -11.07 -0.82
C ASP A 115 -13.01 -9.98 -0.17
N THR A 116 -13.50 -8.75 -0.23
CA THR A 116 -12.76 -7.55 0.18
C THR A 116 -12.75 -7.36 1.70
N THR A 117 -11.63 -6.85 2.23
CA THR A 117 -11.47 -6.53 3.65
C THR A 117 -11.62 -5.03 3.86
N ARG A 118 -12.30 -4.65 4.94
CA ARG A 118 -12.43 -3.25 5.37
C ARG A 118 -11.14 -2.76 6.01
N LEU A 119 -10.76 -1.53 5.69
CA LEU A 119 -9.61 -0.86 6.29
C LEU A 119 -10.10 0.09 7.40
N PRO A 120 -9.63 -0.06 8.65
CA PRO A 120 -9.97 0.88 9.73
C PRO A 120 -9.57 2.32 9.36
N ALA A 121 -10.42 3.30 9.67
CA ALA A 121 -10.19 4.71 9.33
C ALA A 121 -8.86 5.24 9.87
N ARG A 122 -8.41 4.77 11.03
CA ARG A 122 -7.12 5.17 11.60
C ARG A 122 -5.96 4.66 10.75
N LEU A 123 -5.96 3.39 10.37
CA LEU A 123 -4.92 2.82 9.51
C LEU A 123 -4.90 3.49 8.13
N HIS A 124 -6.09 3.77 7.56
CA HIS A 124 -6.20 4.55 6.32
C HIS A 124 -5.56 5.94 6.45
N SER A 125 -5.84 6.63 7.55
CA SER A 125 -5.22 7.94 7.83
C SER A 125 -3.69 7.83 7.95
N ASP A 126 -3.20 6.80 8.65
CA ASP A 126 -1.77 6.58 8.84
C ASP A 126 -1.06 6.29 7.49
N TYR A 127 -1.70 5.55 6.56
CA TYR A 127 -1.14 5.35 5.21
C TYR A 127 -1.07 6.65 4.39
N ILE A 128 -2.10 7.49 4.49
CA ILE A 128 -2.09 8.80 3.81
C ILE A 128 -1.00 9.70 4.40
N ASP A 129 -0.84 9.70 5.73
CA ASP A 129 0.20 10.46 6.39
C ASP A 129 1.61 9.95 6.02
N LEU A 130 1.80 8.61 5.89
CA LEU A 130 3.03 8.01 5.38
C LEU A 130 3.36 8.50 3.96
N TYR A 131 2.37 8.56 3.08
CA TYR A 131 2.55 9.03 1.71
C TYR A 131 3.02 10.49 1.66
N PHE A 132 2.33 11.40 2.34
CA PHE A 132 2.66 12.82 2.28
C PHE A 132 3.86 13.25 3.11
N THR A 133 4.12 12.62 4.23
CA THR A 133 5.28 12.96 5.06
C THR A 133 6.58 12.31 4.58
N ASN A 134 6.46 11.23 3.80
CA ASN A 134 7.59 10.45 3.30
C ASN A 134 8.65 10.17 4.38
N PRO A 135 8.27 9.55 5.51
CA PRO A 135 9.14 9.41 6.67
C PRO A 135 10.26 8.38 6.48
N PHE A 136 10.14 7.52 5.47
CA PHE A 136 11.18 6.54 5.15
C PHE A 136 12.43 7.20 4.56
N VAL A 137 12.25 8.32 3.84
CA VAL A 137 13.34 9.15 3.32
C VAL A 137 13.65 10.29 4.28
N ASN A 138 12.62 10.88 4.89
CA ASN A 138 12.74 12.03 5.78
C ASN A 138 12.56 11.60 7.24
N ALA A 139 13.63 11.10 7.84
CA ALA A 139 13.61 10.61 9.24
C ALA A 139 13.04 11.65 10.21
N GLY A 140 12.25 11.19 11.16
CA GLY A 140 11.66 12.04 12.20
C GLY A 140 10.40 12.81 11.80
N LYS A 141 9.93 12.69 10.56
CA LYS A 141 8.73 13.40 10.08
C LYS A 141 7.42 12.77 10.53
N LEU A 142 7.42 11.49 10.90
CA LEU A 142 6.23 10.80 11.37
C LEU A 142 6.53 9.97 12.62
N THR A 143 5.60 10.04 13.56
CA THR A 143 5.60 9.24 14.78
C THR A 143 4.35 8.37 14.81
N LEU A 144 4.52 7.05 14.89
CA LEU A 144 3.43 6.09 15.04
C LEU A 144 3.47 5.50 16.45
N ASN A 145 2.37 5.58 17.18
CA ASN A 145 2.27 5.11 18.57
C ASN A 145 3.40 5.61 19.49
N GLY A 146 3.82 6.88 19.33
CA GLY A 146 4.89 7.48 20.11
C GLY A 146 6.31 7.08 19.66
N LEU A 147 6.46 6.28 18.61
CA LEU A 147 7.74 5.83 18.07
C LEU A 147 8.00 6.49 16.71
N THR A 148 9.15 7.12 16.58
CA THR A 148 9.56 7.82 15.37
C THR A 148 10.10 6.84 14.33
N ILE A 149 9.63 6.95 13.09
CA ILE A 149 10.14 6.19 11.95
C ILE A 149 11.52 6.74 11.56
N ASP A 150 12.50 5.84 11.51
CA ASP A 150 13.88 6.17 11.13
C ASP A 150 14.54 4.94 10.47
N MET A 151 14.58 4.93 9.15
CA MET A 151 15.17 3.83 8.37
C MET A 151 16.69 3.71 8.53
N SER A 152 17.38 4.76 8.99
CA SER A 152 18.83 4.67 9.25
C SER A 152 19.20 3.68 10.37
N LYS A 153 18.23 3.34 11.20
CA LYS A 153 18.37 2.37 12.29
C LYS A 153 18.23 0.92 11.83
N VAL A 154 17.70 0.69 10.64
CA VAL A 154 17.51 -0.65 10.07
C VAL A 154 18.87 -1.24 9.70
N LYS A 155 19.19 -2.41 10.23
CA LYS A 155 20.49 -3.10 10.06
C LYS A 155 20.37 -4.47 9.40
N ALA A 156 19.14 -4.96 9.18
CA ALA A 156 18.94 -6.23 8.53
C ALA A 156 19.34 -6.17 7.05
N ASP A 157 19.83 -7.28 6.53
CA ASP A 157 20.03 -7.44 5.10
C ASP A 157 18.65 -7.32 4.40
N THR A 158 18.55 -6.41 3.44
CA THR A 158 17.27 -6.09 2.82
C THR A 158 17.29 -6.45 1.33
N TYR A 159 16.31 -7.25 0.91
CA TYR A 159 16.06 -7.57 -0.49
C TYR A 159 14.79 -6.87 -0.96
N VAL A 160 14.91 -6.07 -2.03
CA VAL A 160 13.79 -5.30 -2.57
C VAL A 160 13.45 -5.80 -3.97
N VAL A 161 12.17 -6.08 -4.20
CA VAL A 161 11.62 -6.42 -5.53
C VAL A 161 10.62 -5.35 -5.92
N ALA A 162 10.84 -4.73 -7.07
CA ALA A 162 9.94 -3.72 -7.64
C ALA A 162 9.80 -3.93 -9.15
N GLY A 163 8.64 -3.55 -9.70
CA GLY A 163 8.43 -3.51 -11.14
C GLY A 163 9.04 -2.23 -11.74
N VAL A 164 9.61 -2.34 -12.94
CA VAL A 164 10.16 -1.17 -13.65
C VAL A 164 9.04 -0.23 -14.10
N THR A 165 7.88 -0.79 -14.42
CA THR A 165 6.69 -0.05 -14.90
C THR A 165 5.54 -0.17 -13.90
N ASP A 166 5.85 -0.30 -12.63
CA ASP A 166 4.83 -0.30 -11.57
C ASP A 166 4.14 1.06 -11.48
N HIS A 167 2.87 1.07 -11.09
CA HIS A 167 1.97 2.25 -11.14
C HIS A 167 1.57 2.74 -9.75
#